data_fbe882b2be20a7118cd11073df131aa6
#
_entry.id   fbe882b2be20a7118cd11073df131aa6
#
_cell.length_a   1.000
_cell.length_b   1.000
_cell.length_c   1.000
_cell.angle_alpha   90.00
_cell.angle_beta   90.00
_cell.angle_gamma   90.00
#
_symmetry.space_group_name_H-M   'P 1'
#
loop_
_entity.id
_entity.type
_entity.pdbx_description
1 polymer ?
#
loop_
_entity_poly.entity_id
_entity_poly.type
_entity_poly.pdbx_seq_one_letter_code
_entity_poly.pdbx_strand_id
1 'polypeptide(L)'
;EQHRRFARYPGVVQCAAEIGKDAAFDLRLVAPRLPPFPCPNGLDEMSYLRQLVQVGATRRYGIRPTDTREDLSLRARAWQVIDHELEVISALGFAGYFLVVWDIVQFCERSNIFCQGRGSAANSAVCYSLDITKADAVSLGLLFERFLSPERDGPPDIDIDIESGRREEVIQYVYQRHGRHHAAQVANVITYRARSAVRDMSRALGFAPGQQDAWSKQVDAWG
;
A
#
# COMPACT_ATOMS: atom_id res chain seq x y z
N GLU A 1 0.23 29.09 -27.98
CA GLU A 1 1.41 29.24 -27.10
C GLU A 1 2.52 28.24 -27.51
N GLN A 2 2.27 26.94 -27.61
CA GLN A 2 3.27 25.91 -27.93
C GLN A 2 3.94 26.16 -29.30
N HIS A 3 3.20 26.48 -30.35
CA HIS A 3 3.76 26.81 -31.67
C HIS A 3 4.77 27.98 -31.60
N ARG A 4 4.53 28.96 -30.73
CA ARG A 4 5.44 30.10 -30.54
C ARG A 4 6.69 29.70 -29.77
N ARG A 5 6.56 28.85 -28.72
CA ARG A 5 7.70 28.33 -27.96
C ARG A 5 8.63 27.48 -28.80
N PHE A 6 8.07 26.67 -29.69
CA PHE A 6 8.81 25.73 -30.53
C PHE A 6 8.96 26.22 -31.97
N ALA A 7 8.88 27.55 -32.23
CA ALA A 7 9.01 28.11 -33.57
C ALA A 7 10.30 27.74 -34.32
N ARG A 8 11.39 27.43 -33.57
CA ARG A 8 12.67 26.97 -34.15
C ARG A 8 12.62 25.53 -34.68
N TYR A 9 11.57 24.77 -34.36
CA TYR A 9 11.44 23.37 -34.73
C TYR A 9 10.09 23.17 -35.46
N PRO A 10 10.06 23.44 -36.79
CA PRO A 10 8.83 23.29 -37.56
C PRO A 10 8.28 21.85 -37.47
N GLY A 11 7.00 21.71 -37.29
CA GLY A 11 6.33 20.39 -37.24
C GLY A 11 6.37 19.66 -35.88
N VAL A 12 7.24 20.05 -34.94
CA VAL A 12 7.39 19.32 -33.67
C VAL A 12 6.11 19.29 -32.83
N VAL A 13 5.34 20.38 -32.84
CA VAL A 13 4.06 20.46 -32.09
C VAL A 13 3.01 19.55 -32.73
N GLN A 14 2.99 19.50 -34.07
CA GLN A 14 2.11 18.60 -34.81
C GLN A 14 2.48 17.13 -34.54
N CYS A 15 3.75 16.78 -34.63
CA CYS A 15 4.24 15.44 -34.34
C CYS A 15 3.90 15.02 -32.89
N ALA A 16 4.09 15.90 -31.91
CA ALA A 16 3.71 15.62 -30.53
C ALA A 16 2.19 15.37 -30.38
N ALA A 17 1.36 16.09 -31.12
CA ALA A 17 -0.08 15.89 -31.11
C ALA A 17 -0.48 14.54 -31.76
N GLU A 18 0.20 14.13 -32.81
CA GLU A 18 -0.02 12.83 -33.45
C GLU A 18 0.40 11.68 -32.53
N ILE A 19 1.59 11.74 -31.93
CA ILE A 19 2.03 10.77 -30.91
C ILE A 19 1.04 10.70 -29.76
N GLY A 20 0.55 11.85 -29.27
CA GLY A 20 -0.44 11.90 -28.20
C GLY A 20 -1.78 11.24 -28.57
N LYS A 21 -2.21 11.36 -29.84
CA LYS A 21 -3.41 10.66 -30.31
C LYS A 21 -3.20 9.16 -30.44
N ASP A 22 -2.05 8.74 -30.96
CA ASP A 22 -1.70 7.32 -31.14
C ASP A 22 -1.50 6.60 -29.81
N ALA A 23 -0.98 7.32 -28.82
CA ALA A 23 -0.78 6.81 -27.45
C ALA A 23 -2.04 6.90 -26.56
N ALA A 24 -3.11 7.57 -27.03
CA ALA A 24 -4.33 7.71 -26.24
C ALA A 24 -5.08 6.38 -26.14
N PHE A 25 -5.39 5.97 -24.93
CA PHE A 25 -6.24 4.82 -24.64
C PHE A 25 -7.12 5.08 -23.42
N ASP A 26 -8.22 4.34 -23.28
CA ASP A 26 -9.10 4.47 -22.13
C ASP A 26 -8.53 3.65 -20.96
N LEU A 27 -8.08 4.33 -19.92
CA LEU A 27 -7.54 3.72 -18.68
C LEU A 27 -8.57 2.80 -17.98
N ARG A 28 -9.86 3.02 -18.21
CA ARG A 28 -10.92 2.16 -17.66
C ARG A 28 -10.90 0.73 -18.23
N LEU A 29 -10.27 0.55 -19.40
CA LEU A 29 -10.09 -0.78 -20.00
C LEU A 29 -8.97 -1.58 -19.35
N VAL A 30 -8.12 -0.94 -18.56
CA VAL A 30 -6.99 -1.57 -17.84
C VAL A 30 -7.43 -1.86 -16.41
N ALA A 31 -8.39 -2.77 -16.23
CA ALA A 31 -8.68 -3.31 -14.91
C ALA A 31 -7.52 -4.23 -14.48
N PRO A 32 -6.82 -3.96 -13.39
CA PRO A 32 -5.74 -4.83 -12.94
C PRO A 32 -6.33 -6.19 -12.55
N ARG A 33 -5.90 -7.24 -13.24
CA ARG A 33 -6.18 -8.61 -12.82
C ARG A 33 -5.11 -9.03 -11.83
N LEU A 34 -5.53 -9.27 -10.61
CA LEU A 34 -4.63 -9.79 -9.59
C LEU A 34 -4.22 -11.22 -9.97
N PRO A 35 -2.93 -11.59 -9.84
CA PRO A 35 -2.52 -12.97 -10.04
C PRO A 35 -3.15 -13.87 -8.97
N PRO A 36 -3.58 -15.11 -9.33
CA PRO A 36 -4.08 -16.03 -8.34
C PRO A 36 -2.99 -16.38 -7.33
N PHE A 37 -3.36 -16.43 -6.05
CA PHE A 37 -2.44 -16.82 -5.00
C PHE A 37 -2.34 -18.35 -4.91
N PRO A 38 -1.14 -18.94 -4.93
CA PRO A 38 -0.98 -20.40 -4.80
C PRO A 38 -1.27 -20.84 -3.37
N CYS A 39 -2.48 -21.33 -3.14
CA CYS A 39 -2.90 -21.85 -1.85
C CYS A 39 -2.43 -23.28 -1.60
N PRO A 40 -2.05 -23.64 -0.36
CA PRO A 40 -1.67 -25.01 -0.01
C PRO A 40 -2.87 -25.95 0.00
N ASN A 41 -2.61 -27.25 -0.15
CA ASN A 41 -3.60 -28.33 0.01
C ASN A 41 -4.86 -28.20 -0.86
N GLY A 42 -4.80 -27.50 -2.00
CA GLY A 42 -5.94 -27.32 -2.89
C GLY A 42 -7.05 -26.42 -2.34
N LEU A 43 -6.77 -25.64 -1.32
CA LEU A 43 -7.71 -24.64 -0.79
C LEU A 43 -7.92 -23.52 -1.80
N ASP A 44 -9.11 -22.94 -1.81
CA ASP A 44 -9.36 -21.66 -2.45
C ASP A 44 -8.79 -20.50 -1.59
N GLU A 45 -8.61 -19.35 -2.22
CA GLU A 45 -8.00 -18.17 -1.57
C GLU A 45 -8.77 -17.72 -0.32
N MET A 46 -10.10 -17.75 -0.38
CA MET A 46 -10.91 -17.29 0.75
C MET A 46 -10.85 -18.25 1.94
N SER A 47 -10.86 -19.56 1.69
CA SER A 47 -10.69 -20.59 2.72
C SER A 47 -9.32 -20.49 3.39
N TYR A 48 -8.27 -20.28 2.58
CA TYR A 48 -6.92 -20.12 3.12
C TYR A 48 -6.78 -18.82 3.93
N LEU A 49 -7.32 -17.71 3.43
CA LEU A 49 -7.34 -16.45 4.17
C LEU A 49 -8.05 -16.59 5.53
N ARG A 50 -9.22 -17.24 5.56
CA ARG A 50 -9.96 -17.50 6.81
C ARG A 50 -9.13 -18.30 7.81
N GLN A 51 -8.41 -19.30 7.37
CA GLN A 51 -7.53 -20.09 8.25
C GLN A 51 -6.42 -19.23 8.87
N LEU A 52 -5.74 -18.42 8.05
CA LEU A 52 -4.67 -17.53 8.52
C LEU A 52 -5.20 -16.49 9.51
N VAL A 53 -6.33 -15.88 9.20
CA VAL A 53 -6.98 -14.91 10.06
C VAL A 53 -7.43 -15.55 11.38
N GLN A 54 -8.00 -16.78 11.34
CA GLN A 54 -8.37 -17.52 12.53
C GLN A 54 -7.18 -17.73 13.47
N VAL A 55 -6.02 -18.14 12.95
CA VAL A 55 -4.79 -18.34 13.72
C VAL A 55 -4.32 -17.00 14.32
N GLY A 56 -4.24 -15.97 13.49
CA GLY A 56 -3.78 -14.66 13.93
C GLY A 56 -4.71 -14.00 14.95
N ALA A 57 -6.01 -14.03 14.71
CA ALA A 57 -7.01 -13.50 15.61
C ALA A 57 -7.02 -14.23 16.96
N THR A 58 -6.85 -15.55 16.95
CA THR A 58 -6.73 -16.33 18.20
C THR A 58 -5.51 -15.88 19.00
N ARG A 59 -4.40 -15.62 18.36
CA ARG A 59 -3.18 -15.12 19.00
C ARG A 59 -3.37 -13.70 19.57
N ARG A 60 -4.10 -12.83 18.87
CA ARG A 60 -4.30 -11.40 19.21
C ARG A 60 -5.40 -11.18 20.25
N TYR A 61 -6.53 -11.85 20.08
CA TYR A 61 -7.75 -11.62 20.85
C TYR A 61 -8.17 -12.82 21.72
N GLY A 62 -7.50 -13.96 21.57
CA GLY A 62 -7.88 -15.21 22.23
C GLY A 62 -8.87 -16.05 21.43
N ILE A 63 -9.21 -17.21 21.98
CA ILE A 63 -10.11 -18.18 21.35
C ILE A 63 -11.47 -17.54 21.08
N ARG A 64 -12.03 -17.83 19.89
CA ARG A 64 -13.36 -17.34 19.50
C ARG A 64 -14.41 -17.74 20.53
N PRO A 65 -15.23 -16.80 21.04
CA PRO A 65 -16.31 -17.14 21.97
C PRO A 65 -17.42 -17.91 21.25
N THR A 66 -18.07 -18.81 21.98
CA THR A 66 -19.19 -19.63 21.46
C THR A 66 -20.45 -18.82 21.19
N ASP A 67 -20.68 -17.76 21.96
CA ASP A 67 -21.74 -16.79 21.71
C ASP A 67 -21.17 -15.37 21.79
N THR A 68 -21.29 -14.63 20.70
CA THR A 68 -20.79 -13.26 20.59
C THR A 68 -21.89 -12.22 20.79
N ARG A 69 -23.16 -12.62 20.85
CA ARG A 69 -24.30 -11.70 20.85
C ARG A 69 -24.53 -11.01 22.20
N GLU A 70 -24.24 -11.72 23.28
CA GLU A 70 -24.40 -11.19 24.66
C GLU A 70 -23.06 -10.81 25.31
N ASP A 71 -21.93 -11.20 24.72
CA ASP A 71 -20.57 -10.90 25.20
C ASP A 71 -20.13 -9.53 24.72
N LEU A 72 -20.09 -8.53 25.61
CA LEU A 72 -19.63 -7.17 25.34
C LEU A 72 -18.10 -7.02 25.44
N SER A 73 -17.37 -8.10 25.62
CA SER A 73 -15.91 -8.07 25.72
C SER A 73 -15.27 -7.59 24.41
N LEU A 74 -14.06 -7.01 24.52
CA LEU A 74 -13.24 -6.65 23.34
C LEU A 74 -13.03 -7.86 22.43
N ARG A 75 -12.87 -9.06 23.02
CA ARG A 75 -12.70 -10.31 22.27
C ARG A 75 -13.92 -10.62 21.40
N ALA A 76 -15.12 -10.61 21.94
CA ALA A 76 -16.34 -10.89 21.19
C ALA A 76 -16.55 -9.87 20.07
N ARG A 77 -16.32 -8.59 20.37
CA ARG A 77 -16.40 -7.51 19.38
C ARG A 77 -15.38 -7.68 18.26
N ALA A 78 -14.14 -8.09 18.59
CA ALA A 78 -13.11 -8.34 17.60
C ALA A 78 -13.50 -9.44 16.60
N TRP A 79 -14.05 -10.55 17.10
CA TRP A 79 -14.51 -11.64 16.25
C TRP A 79 -15.70 -11.25 15.37
N GLN A 80 -16.62 -10.42 15.86
CA GLN A 80 -17.72 -9.87 15.04
C GLN A 80 -17.19 -8.97 13.92
N VAL A 81 -16.25 -8.09 14.24
CA VAL A 81 -15.61 -7.20 13.24
C VAL A 81 -14.86 -8.02 12.19
N ILE A 82 -14.07 -9.01 12.60
CA ILE A 82 -13.35 -9.89 11.70
C ILE A 82 -14.28 -10.65 10.76
N ASP A 83 -15.40 -11.17 11.26
CA ASP A 83 -16.39 -11.86 10.44
C ASP A 83 -16.98 -10.92 9.37
N HIS A 84 -17.37 -9.71 9.77
CA HIS A 84 -17.87 -8.70 8.87
C HIS A 84 -16.85 -8.34 7.79
N GLU A 85 -15.60 -8.07 8.18
CA GLU A 85 -14.53 -7.76 7.23
C GLU A 85 -14.30 -8.90 6.23
N LEU A 86 -14.27 -10.15 6.70
CA LEU A 86 -14.09 -11.33 5.84
C LEU A 86 -15.27 -11.53 4.88
N GLU A 87 -16.49 -11.17 5.27
CA GLU A 87 -17.66 -11.18 4.38
C GLU A 87 -17.51 -10.15 3.27
N VAL A 88 -17.13 -8.92 3.60
CA VAL A 88 -16.88 -7.86 2.60
C VAL A 88 -15.75 -8.23 1.66
N ILE A 89 -14.61 -8.72 2.19
CA ILE A 89 -13.47 -9.19 1.37
C ILE A 89 -13.90 -10.30 0.42
N SER A 90 -14.72 -11.25 0.89
CA SER A 90 -15.26 -12.34 0.06
C SER A 90 -16.18 -11.84 -1.03
N ALA A 91 -17.12 -10.95 -0.70
CA ALA A 91 -18.09 -10.39 -1.64
C ALA A 91 -17.41 -9.60 -2.78
N LEU A 92 -16.30 -8.92 -2.46
CA LEU A 92 -15.52 -8.15 -3.43
C LEU A 92 -14.43 -8.97 -4.17
N GLY A 93 -14.19 -10.23 -3.78
CA GLY A 93 -13.23 -11.11 -4.43
C GLY A 93 -11.76 -10.74 -4.18
N PHE A 94 -11.44 -10.09 -3.04
CA PHE A 94 -10.08 -9.61 -2.76
C PHE A 94 -9.24 -10.52 -1.87
N ALA A 95 -9.67 -11.75 -1.60
CA ALA A 95 -8.93 -12.68 -0.75
C ALA A 95 -7.48 -12.89 -1.21
N GLY A 96 -7.26 -13.09 -2.51
CA GLY A 96 -5.92 -13.24 -3.10
C GLY A 96 -5.04 -12.01 -2.90
N TYR A 97 -5.61 -10.80 -2.94
CA TYR A 97 -4.87 -9.58 -2.68
C TYR A 97 -4.32 -9.53 -1.24
N PHE A 98 -5.16 -9.84 -0.25
CA PHE A 98 -4.72 -9.92 1.15
C PHE A 98 -3.65 -10.99 1.36
N LEU A 99 -3.76 -12.12 0.67
CA LEU A 99 -2.77 -13.19 0.73
C LEU A 99 -1.42 -12.78 0.13
N VAL A 100 -1.41 -12.03 -0.98
CA VAL A 100 -0.17 -11.47 -1.56
C VAL A 100 0.52 -10.54 -0.58
N VAL A 101 -0.24 -9.63 0.04
CA VAL A 101 0.31 -8.70 1.03
C VAL A 101 0.84 -9.43 2.27
N TRP A 102 0.07 -10.40 2.76
CA TRP A 102 0.50 -11.27 3.87
C TRP A 102 1.80 -12.01 3.55
N ASP A 103 1.95 -12.57 2.35
CA ASP A 103 3.15 -13.31 1.93
C ASP A 103 4.40 -12.40 1.93
N ILE A 104 4.26 -11.15 1.51
CA ILE A 104 5.33 -10.13 1.58
C ILE A 104 5.71 -9.86 3.03
N VAL A 105 4.75 -9.66 3.91
CA VAL A 105 4.99 -9.44 5.34
C VAL A 105 5.66 -10.65 5.98
N GLN A 106 5.21 -11.87 5.65
CA GLN A 106 5.84 -13.11 6.12
C GLN A 106 7.28 -13.28 5.61
N PHE A 107 7.57 -12.85 4.38
CA PHE A 107 8.95 -12.82 3.89
C PHE A 107 9.80 -11.86 4.72
N CYS A 108 9.32 -10.66 4.99
CA CYS A 108 10.03 -9.68 5.84
C CYS A 108 10.30 -10.26 7.23
N GLU A 109 9.29 -10.88 7.85
CA GLU A 109 9.40 -11.47 9.19
C GLU A 109 10.45 -12.59 9.24
N ARG A 110 10.38 -13.56 8.31
CA ARG A 110 11.36 -14.66 8.22
C ARG A 110 12.79 -14.18 7.93
N SER A 111 12.93 -13.07 7.21
CA SER A 111 14.21 -12.47 6.87
C SER A 111 14.69 -11.46 7.91
N ASN A 112 13.95 -11.26 9.00
CA ASN A 112 14.22 -10.26 10.04
C ASN A 112 14.38 -8.85 9.45
N ILE A 113 13.45 -8.47 8.54
CA ILE A 113 13.35 -7.14 7.92
C ILE A 113 12.19 -6.41 8.59
N PHE A 114 12.41 -5.20 9.09
CA PHE A 114 11.33 -4.39 9.64
C PHE A 114 10.36 -3.99 8.54
N CYS A 115 9.08 -4.32 8.76
CA CYS A 115 8.00 -3.88 7.88
C CYS A 115 6.73 -3.60 8.68
N GLN A 116 5.91 -2.69 8.17
CA GLN A 116 4.61 -2.36 8.78
C GLN A 116 3.66 -1.80 7.75
N GLY A 117 2.43 -2.32 7.72
CA GLY A 117 1.33 -1.70 7.00
C GLY A 117 0.91 -0.39 7.68
N ARG A 118 0.68 0.64 6.87
CA ARG A 118 0.28 1.98 7.31
C ARG A 118 -0.97 2.46 6.55
N GLY A 119 -1.39 3.68 6.87
CA GLY A 119 -2.52 4.32 6.18
C GLY A 119 -3.83 3.60 6.45
N SER A 120 -4.57 3.31 5.38
CA SER A 120 -5.91 2.72 5.46
C SER A 120 -5.93 1.29 6.02
N ALA A 121 -4.86 0.52 5.85
CA ALA A 121 -4.74 -0.85 6.39
C ALA A 121 -4.86 -0.92 7.92
N ALA A 122 -4.54 0.17 8.64
CA ALA A 122 -4.72 0.27 10.08
C ALA A 122 -6.19 0.17 10.53
N ASN A 123 -7.15 0.37 9.63
CA ASN A 123 -8.58 0.28 9.94
C ASN A 123 -9.13 -1.15 9.85
N SER A 124 -8.30 -2.17 9.62
CA SER A 124 -8.73 -3.55 9.43
C SER A 124 -8.23 -4.47 10.55
N ALA A 125 -9.16 -5.16 11.21
CA ALA A 125 -8.87 -6.22 12.17
C ALA A 125 -8.33 -7.49 11.47
N VAL A 126 -8.68 -7.73 10.21
CA VAL A 126 -8.09 -8.76 9.36
C VAL A 126 -6.62 -8.45 9.11
N CYS A 127 -6.26 -7.21 8.69
CA CYS A 127 -4.87 -6.80 8.53
C CYS A 127 -4.06 -6.92 9.83
N TYR A 128 -4.65 -6.59 10.97
CA TYR A 128 -4.02 -6.76 12.28
C TYR A 128 -3.81 -8.22 12.64
N SER A 129 -4.78 -9.09 12.34
CA SER A 129 -4.67 -10.55 12.57
C SER A 129 -3.60 -11.19 11.71
N LEU A 130 -3.38 -10.68 10.48
CA LEU A 130 -2.37 -11.16 9.54
C LEU A 130 -0.97 -10.55 9.77
N ASP A 131 -0.77 -9.75 10.81
CA ASP A 131 0.46 -8.99 11.09
C ASP A 131 0.81 -7.94 10.03
N ILE A 132 -0.06 -7.64 9.09
CA ILE A 132 0.12 -6.59 8.08
C ILE A 132 0.25 -5.23 8.76
N THR A 133 -0.56 -4.95 9.76
CA THR A 133 -0.45 -3.75 10.60
C THR A 133 -0.27 -4.10 12.08
N LYS A 134 0.36 -3.20 12.84
CA LYS A 134 0.48 -3.31 14.30
C LYS A 134 -0.59 -2.51 15.04
N ALA A 135 -1.45 -1.78 14.32
CA ALA A 135 -2.58 -1.04 14.90
C ALA A 135 -3.78 -1.97 15.09
N ASP A 136 -4.30 -2.04 16.32
CA ASP A 136 -5.51 -2.78 16.64
C ASP A 136 -6.75 -1.93 16.33
N ALA A 137 -7.35 -2.15 15.18
CA ALA A 137 -8.52 -1.40 14.72
C ALA A 137 -9.70 -1.48 15.69
N VAL A 138 -9.87 -2.62 16.37
CA VAL A 138 -11.00 -2.87 17.28
C VAL A 138 -10.85 -2.09 18.58
N SER A 139 -9.66 -2.13 19.19
CA SER A 139 -9.42 -1.40 20.45
C SER A 139 -9.39 0.11 20.22
N LEU A 140 -8.95 0.56 19.05
CA LEU A 140 -8.92 1.97 18.66
C LEU A 140 -10.25 2.49 18.11
N GLY A 141 -11.25 1.63 17.91
CA GLY A 141 -12.55 2.00 17.37
C GLY A 141 -12.51 2.53 15.94
N LEU A 142 -11.58 2.01 15.12
CA LEU A 142 -11.43 2.41 13.73
C LEU A 142 -12.49 1.76 12.85
N LEU A 143 -12.89 2.44 11.76
CA LEU A 143 -13.94 2.00 10.86
C LEU A 143 -13.33 1.31 9.63
N PHE A 144 -13.70 0.06 9.39
CA PHE A 144 -13.26 -0.73 8.25
C PHE A 144 -13.70 -0.12 6.91
N GLU A 145 -14.85 0.51 6.85
CA GLU A 145 -15.42 1.13 5.65
C GLU A 145 -14.53 2.27 5.10
N ARG A 146 -13.64 2.83 5.91
CA ARG A 146 -12.62 3.77 5.45
C ARG A 146 -11.51 3.12 4.65
N PHE A 147 -11.31 1.83 4.83
CA PHE A 147 -10.32 1.02 4.13
C PHE A 147 -10.92 0.33 2.92
N LEU A 148 -12.05 -0.36 3.08
CA LEU A 148 -12.72 -1.13 2.06
C LEU A 148 -14.24 -1.01 2.20
N SER A 149 -14.93 -0.62 1.13
CA SER A 149 -16.39 -0.60 1.07
C SER A 149 -16.87 -1.14 -0.27
N PRO A 150 -18.10 -1.69 -0.33
CA PRO A 150 -18.71 -2.17 -1.58
C PRO A 150 -18.87 -1.09 -2.66
N GLU A 151 -18.90 0.17 -2.27
CA GLU A 151 -19.08 1.33 -3.17
C GLU A 151 -17.78 1.77 -3.85
N ARG A 152 -16.65 1.19 -3.46
CA ARG A 152 -15.33 1.57 -3.97
C ARG A 152 -14.97 0.77 -5.21
N ASP A 153 -14.55 1.47 -6.25
CA ASP A 153 -14.01 0.85 -7.46
C ASP A 153 -12.58 0.31 -7.21
N GLY A 154 -12.40 -1.00 -7.33
CA GLY A 154 -11.09 -1.66 -7.29
C GLY A 154 -10.60 -2.08 -5.89
N PRO A 155 -9.45 -2.75 -5.83
CA PRO A 155 -8.86 -3.25 -4.59
C PRO A 155 -8.45 -2.11 -3.65
N PRO A 156 -8.39 -2.37 -2.33
CA PRO A 156 -7.89 -1.40 -1.38
C PRO A 156 -6.40 -1.13 -1.63
N ASP A 157 -5.95 0.05 -1.22
CA ASP A 157 -4.54 0.41 -1.24
C ASP A 157 -3.92 0.02 0.11
N ILE A 158 -3.02 -0.95 0.10
CA ILE A 158 -2.27 -1.39 1.29
C ILE A 158 -0.82 -0.94 1.15
N ASP A 159 -0.49 0.13 1.84
CA ASP A 159 0.88 0.61 1.96
C ASP A 159 1.66 -0.21 2.98
N ILE A 160 2.84 -0.69 2.62
CA ILE A 160 3.79 -1.32 3.54
C ILE A 160 5.08 -0.53 3.56
N ASP A 161 5.42 0.03 4.70
CA ASP A 161 6.74 0.59 4.94
C ASP A 161 7.73 -0.54 5.21
N ILE A 162 8.88 -0.51 4.54
CA ILE A 162 9.93 -1.52 4.64
C ILE A 162 11.24 -0.85 5.02
N GLU A 163 12.03 -1.50 5.84
CA GLU A 163 13.37 -1.07 6.24
C GLU A 163 14.19 -0.61 5.04
N SER A 164 14.62 0.67 5.07
CA SER A 164 15.19 1.35 3.90
C SER A 164 16.42 0.63 3.34
N GLY A 165 17.33 0.15 4.20
CA GLY A 165 18.56 -0.53 3.80
C GLY A 165 18.35 -1.91 3.19
N ARG A 166 17.17 -2.52 3.39
CA ARG A 166 16.87 -3.88 2.96
C ARG A 166 15.68 -3.98 1.99
N ARG A 167 15.16 -2.83 1.54
CA ARG A 167 14.02 -2.77 0.62
C ARG A 167 14.25 -3.53 -0.68
N GLU A 168 15.47 -3.50 -1.20
CA GLU A 168 15.82 -4.19 -2.45
C GLU A 168 15.61 -5.71 -2.34
N GLU A 169 15.88 -6.32 -1.19
CA GLU A 169 15.65 -7.75 -0.97
C GLU A 169 14.17 -8.11 -1.14
N VAL A 170 13.28 -7.26 -0.61
CA VAL A 170 11.83 -7.45 -0.73
C VAL A 170 11.37 -7.24 -2.17
N ILE A 171 11.89 -6.22 -2.87
CA ILE A 171 11.61 -5.98 -4.29
C ILE A 171 11.97 -7.21 -5.13
N GLN A 172 13.17 -7.77 -4.92
CA GLN A 172 13.61 -8.96 -5.64
C GLN A 172 12.77 -10.18 -5.28
N TYR A 173 12.36 -10.36 -4.02
CA TYR A 173 11.42 -11.40 -3.62
C TYR A 173 10.09 -11.30 -4.39
N VAL A 174 9.51 -10.09 -4.46
CA VAL A 174 8.25 -9.85 -5.18
C VAL A 174 8.40 -10.20 -6.67
N TYR A 175 9.49 -9.78 -7.31
CA TYR A 175 9.76 -10.13 -8.71
C TYR A 175 9.93 -11.63 -8.93
N GLN A 176 10.60 -12.34 -8.02
CA GLN A 176 10.78 -13.78 -8.11
C GLN A 176 9.47 -14.54 -7.88
N ARG A 177 8.67 -14.06 -6.94
CA ARG A 177 7.42 -14.71 -6.50
C ARG A 177 6.27 -14.50 -7.50
N HIS A 178 6.10 -13.28 -7.99
CA HIS A 178 4.94 -12.87 -8.79
C HIS A 178 5.29 -12.55 -10.26
N GLY A 179 6.56 -12.45 -10.58
CA GLY A 179 7.05 -12.09 -11.92
C GLY A 179 6.96 -10.58 -12.20
N ARG A 180 7.77 -10.13 -13.15
CA ARG A 180 7.85 -8.72 -13.53
C ARG A 180 6.63 -8.20 -14.29
N HIS A 181 5.73 -9.07 -14.72
CA HIS A 181 4.45 -8.68 -15.34
C HIS A 181 3.38 -8.28 -14.32
N HIS A 182 3.56 -8.64 -13.03
CA HIS A 182 2.62 -8.33 -11.96
C HIS A 182 3.20 -7.39 -10.91
N ALA A 183 4.43 -6.93 -11.09
CA ALA A 183 5.09 -6.03 -10.16
C ALA A 183 5.93 -5.02 -10.93
N ALA A 184 5.87 -3.76 -10.51
CA ALA A 184 6.62 -2.68 -11.11
C ALA A 184 7.08 -1.68 -10.05
N GLN A 185 8.24 -1.08 -10.29
CA GLN A 185 8.65 0.12 -9.56
C GLN A 185 8.04 1.34 -10.24
N VAL A 186 7.39 2.19 -9.45
CA VAL A 186 6.85 3.45 -9.96
C VAL A 186 8.01 4.38 -10.26
N ALA A 187 8.10 4.86 -11.51
CA ALA A 187 9.06 5.87 -11.91
C ALA A 187 8.78 7.18 -11.16
N ASN A 188 9.80 7.71 -10.50
CA ASN A 188 9.70 8.92 -9.72
C ASN A 188 10.73 9.94 -10.20
N VAL A 189 10.28 11.18 -10.45
CA VAL A 189 11.15 12.32 -10.73
C VAL A 189 11.21 13.18 -9.48
N ILE A 190 12.38 13.19 -8.85
CA ILE A 190 12.61 14.02 -7.67
C ILE A 190 12.78 15.47 -8.11
N THR A 191 11.88 16.33 -7.64
CA THR A 191 12.00 17.78 -7.83
C THR A 191 12.36 18.44 -6.51
N TYR A 192 13.38 19.28 -6.53
CA TYR A 192 13.75 20.07 -5.37
C TYR A 192 12.86 21.31 -5.30
N ARG A 193 12.20 21.49 -4.17
CA ARG A 193 11.57 22.76 -3.81
C ARG A 193 12.61 23.70 -3.19
N ALA A 194 12.37 25.00 -3.28
CA ALA A 194 13.32 26.02 -2.87
C ALA A 194 13.91 25.79 -1.46
N ARG A 195 13.11 25.48 -0.46
CA ARG A 195 13.58 25.17 0.90
C ARG A 195 14.49 23.96 0.98
N SER A 196 14.12 22.88 0.28
CA SER A 196 14.94 21.66 0.23
C SER A 196 16.25 21.91 -0.51
N ALA A 197 16.19 22.64 -1.63
CA ALA A 197 17.38 23.00 -2.42
C ALA A 197 18.38 23.82 -1.58
N VAL A 198 17.92 24.83 -0.85
CA VAL A 198 18.78 25.64 0.04
C VAL A 198 19.41 24.78 1.12
N ARG A 199 18.64 23.90 1.76
CA ARG A 199 19.15 23.01 2.82
C ARG A 199 20.20 22.03 2.30
N ASP A 200 19.91 21.34 1.20
CA ASP A 200 20.79 20.32 0.67
C ASP A 200 22.05 20.90 0.06
N MET A 201 21.96 22.04 -0.64
CA MET A 201 23.13 22.76 -1.15
C MET A 201 24.00 23.31 -0.01
N SER A 202 23.39 23.91 1.00
CA SER A 202 24.13 24.40 2.18
C SER A 202 24.85 23.26 2.90
N ARG A 203 24.22 22.08 2.99
CA ARG A 203 24.82 20.87 3.55
C ARG A 203 26.03 20.41 2.70
N ALA A 204 25.85 20.36 1.38
CA ALA A 204 26.92 19.97 0.45
C ALA A 204 28.13 20.93 0.49
N LEU A 205 27.86 22.20 0.75
CA LEU A 205 28.90 23.25 0.90
C LEU A 205 29.51 23.31 2.32
N GLY A 206 29.10 22.43 3.24
CA GLY A 206 29.69 22.30 4.57
C GLY A 206 29.23 23.32 5.62
N PHE A 207 28.12 24.04 5.38
CA PHE A 207 27.58 24.96 6.37
C PHE A 207 26.97 24.24 7.58
N ALA A 208 27.01 24.86 8.74
CA ALA A 208 26.48 24.29 9.97
C ALA A 208 24.96 24.09 9.90
N PRO A 209 24.39 23.05 10.54
CA PRO A 209 22.96 22.73 10.49
C PRO A 209 22.04 23.89 10.87
N GLY A 210 22.41 24.72 11.86
CA GLY A 210 21.64 25.90 12.25
C GLY A 210 21.56 26.96 11.17
N GLN A 211 22.63 27.17 10.39
CA GLN A 211 22.63 28.10 9.24
C GLN A 211 21.77 27.56 8.09
N GLN A 212 21.87 26.26 7.80
CA GLN A 212 21.05 25.59 6.79
C GLN A 212 19.56 25.77 7.08
N ASP A 213 19.16 25.56 8.34
CA ASP A 213 17.77 25.71 8.77
C ASP A 213 17.32 27.18 8.72
N ALA A 214 18.14 28.12 9.22
CA ALA A 214 17.84 29.54 9.19
C ALA A 214 17.61 30.06 7.77
N TRP A 215 18.48 29.71 6.82
CA TRP A 215 18.32 30.13 5.42
C TRP A 215 17.14 29.46 4.72
N SER A 216 16.92 28.17 4.97
CA SER A 216 15.78 27.45 4.38
C SER A 216 14.43 28.02 4.82
N LYS A 217 14.35 28.61 6.02
CA LYS A 217 13.14 29.26 6.55
C LYS A 217 12.88 30.64 5.94
N GLN A 218 13.90 31.30 5.38
CA GLN A 218 13.77 32.62 4.73
C GLN A 218 13.22 32.49 3.29
N VAL A 219 13.17 31.31 2.74
CA VAL A 219 12.68 31.06 1.38
C VAL A 219 11.21 30.64 1.45
N ASP A 220 10.38 31.24 0.59
CA ASP A 220 8.98 30.87 0.50
C ASP A 220 8.80 29.39 0.13
N ALA A 221 7.75 28.77 0.66
CA ALA A 221 7.51 27.34 0.46
C ALA A 221 7.27 26.98 -1.02
N TRP A 222 6.88 27.98 -1.81
CA TRP A 222 6.46 27.78 -3.21
C TRP A 222 7.38 28.45 -4.24
N GLY A 223 8.42 29.14 -3.83
CA GLY A 223 9.49 29.73 -4.68
C GLY A 223 9.04 30.86 -5.54
#